data_409e604bf1da1da79aebb04311bfaec5
#
_entry.id   409e604bf1da1da79aebb04311bfaec5
#
_cell.length_a   1.000
_cell.length_b   1.000
_cell.length_c   1.000
_cell.angle_alpha   90.00
_cell.angle_beta   90.00
_cell.angle_gamma   90.00
#
_symmetry.space_group_name_H-M   'P 1'
#
loop_
_entity.id
_entity.type
_entity.pdbx_description
1 polymer ?
#
loop_
_entity_poly.entity_id
_entity_poly.type
_entity_poly.pdbx_seq_one_letter_code
_entity_poly.pdbx_strand_id
1 'polypeptide(L)'
;MIIRFSGWYSRGLCDELPNFTFVFGDNLLGFGKGGQAIIRGASNAYGVPTKRKPAMTPGSFFVEGNESDLDAVLNSLGGRWDILEERGTVIIPVNKMGDVSLGLERAELRERAPSIYNTIVHHVEEMADAFGSFTAQDADEIRNWFGR
;
A
#
# COMPACT_ATOMS: atom_id res chain seq x y z
N MET A 1 8.70 4.21 -10.84
CA MET A 1 8.89 2.74 -10.72
C MET A 1 8.17 2.19 -9.52
N ILE A 2 7.57 1.03 -9.65
CA ILE A 2 6.95 0.30 -8.54
C ILE A 2 7.89 -0.80 -8.07
N ILE A 3 8.14 -0.87 -6.76
CA ILE A 3 8.81 -2.02 -6.15
C ILE A 3 7.77 -2.85 -5.42
N ARG A 4 7.58 -4.09 -5.87
CA ARG A 4 6.71 -5.08 -5.20
C ARG A 4 7.53 -5.73 -4.09
N PHE A 5 7.23 -5.39 -2.85
CA PHE A 5 8.07 -5.76 -1.70
C PHE A 5 7.36 -6.80 -0.83
N SER A 6 7.95 -7.98 -0.71
CA SER A 6 7.41 -9.06 0.13
C SER A 6 8.07 -9.16 1.51
N GLY A 7 8.98 -8.26 1.83
CA GLY A 7 9.62 -8.20 3.15
C GLY A 7 8.78 -7.47 4.19
N TRP A 8 9.33 -7.35 5.39
CA TRP A 8 8.68 -6.68 6.51
C TRP A 8 9.03 -5.19 6.52
N TYR A 9 8.01 -4.35 6.76
CA TYR A 9 8.22 -2.92 6.95
C TYR A 9 8.79 -2.64 8.34
N SER A 10 9.66 -1.62 8.40
CA SER A 10 10.16 -1.06 9.65
C SER A 10 10.43 0.44 9.47
N ARG A 11 10.45 1.18 10.56
CA ARG A 11 10.83 2.60 10.53
C ARG A 11 12.26 2.77 10.02
N GLY A 12 13.17 1.86 10.42
CA GLY A 12 14.55 1.87 9.94
C GLY A 12 14.65 1.75 8.43
N LEU A 13 13.80 0.91 7.82
CA LEU A 13 13.78 0.77 6.37
C LEU A 13 13.36 2.07 5.68
N CYS A 14 12.35 2.74 6.20
CA CYS A 14 11.93 4.05 5.68
C CYS A 14 13.06 5.08 5.77
N ASP A 15 13.77 5.10 6.89
CA ASP A 15 14.89 6.03 7.12
C ASP A 15 16.07 5.76 6.18
N GLU A 16 16.34 4.49 5.87
CA GLU A 16 17.40 4.10 4.93
C GLU A 16 17.11 4.50 3.49
N LEU A 17 15.85 4.57 3.12
CA LEU A 17 15.41 4.83 1.74
C LEU A 17 14.50 6.07 1.71
N PRO A 18 15.03 7.24 2.08
CA PRO A 18 14.21 8.45 2.29
C PRO A 18 13.57 8.99 1.02
N ASN A 19 14.11 8.64 -0.16
CA ASN A 19 13.59 9.10 -1.44
C ASN A 19 12.51 8.18 -2.02
N PHE A 20 12.20 7.09 -1.33
CA PHE A 20 11.16 6.14 -1.75
C PHE A 20 9.91 6.36 -0.92
N THR A 21 8.74 6.15 -1.53
CA THR A 21 7.45 6.24 -0.85
C THR A 21 6.98 4.85 -0.49
N PHE A 22 6.76 4.62 0.80
CA PHE A 22 6.30 3.33 1.32
C PHE A 22 4.79 3.36 1.50
N VAL A 23 4.08 2.60 0.67
CA VAL A 23 2.61 2.49 0.77
C VAL A 23 2.26 1.41 1.77
N PHE A 24 1.30 1.66 2.65
CA PHE A 24 0.83 0.69 3.63
C PHE A 24 -0.70 0.71 3.73
N GLY A 25 -1.27 -0.41 4.16
CA GLY A 25 -2.71 -0.50 4.43
C GLY A 25 -3.08 0.28 5.68
N ASP A 26 -4.01 1.20 5.53
CA ASP A 26 -4.43 2.11 6.59
C ASP A 26 -5.93 1.97 6.87
N ASN A 27 -6.44 2.82 7.72
CA ASN A 27 -7.86 2.99 8.00
C ASN A 27 -8.23 4.47 7.94
N LEU A 28 -9.53 4.77 7.89
CA LEU A 28 -9.99 6.16 7.74
C LEU A 28 -9.71 7.04 8.95
N LEU A 29 -9.48 6.46 10.12
CA LEU A 29 -9.15 7.21 11.33
C LEU A 29 -7.67 7.59 11.42
N GLY A 30 -6.82 6.91 10.64
CA GLY A 30 -5.40 7.26 10.56
C GLY A 30 -4.59 6.93 11.79
N PHE A 31 -4.97 5.93 12.59
CA PHE A 31 -4.17 5.54 13.76
C PHE A 31 -4.04 4.02 13.88
N GLY A 32 -3.11 3.61 14.78
CA GLY A 32 -2.71 2.23 14.95
C GLY A 32 -1.35 1.98 14.32
N LYS A 33 -0.58 1.05 14.87
CA LYS A 33 0.79 0.72 14.44
C LYS A 33 1.03 -0.78 14.30
N GLY A 34 -0.02 -1.55 14.08
CA GLY A 34 0.09 -3.00 13.85
C GLY A 34 0.48 -3.30 12.41
N GLY A 35 1.27 -4.37 12.22
CA GLY A 35 1.67 -4.81 10.89
C GLY A 35 2.38 -3.73 10.09
N GLN A 36 1.95 -3.49 8.86
CA GLN A 36 2.53 -2.48 7.97
C GLN A 36 2.45 -1.07 8.54
N ALA A 37 1.44 -0.78 9.34
CA ALA A 37 1.24 0.54 9.95
C ALA A 37 2.30 0.90 11.00
N ILE A 38 3.25 0.02 11.27
CA ILE A 38 4.42 0.33 12.11
C ILE A 38 5.20 1.53 11.55
N ILE A 39 5.11 1.78 10.24
CA ILE A 39 5.80 2.89 9.59
C ILE A 39 5.01 4.20 9.66
N ARG A 40 3.81 4.20 10.23
CA ARG A 40 2.98 5.41 10.37
C ARG A 40 3.79 6.52 11.04
N GLY A 41 3.73 7.70 10.48
CA GLY A 41 4.48 8.86 10.96
C GLY A 41 5.84 9.05 10.31
N ALA A 42 6.35 8.09 9.54
CA ALA A 42 7.52 8.33 8.72
C ALA A 42 7.15 9.31 7.60
N SER A 43 8.06 10.22 7.26
CA SER A 43 7.80 11.28 6.26
C SER A 43 7.52 10.72 4.86
N ASN A 44 8.00 9.51 4.58
CA ASN A 44 7.84 8.83 3.30
C ASN A 44 6.87 7.64 3.38
N ALA A 45 6.06 7.57 4.42
CA ALA A 45 4.98 6.57 4.53
C ALA A 45 3.68 7.15 3.99
N TYR A 46 2.96 6.35 3.22
CA TYR A 46 1.71 6.77 2.60
C TYR A 46 0.63 5.70 2.79
N GLY A 47 -0.42 6.04 3.53
CA GLY A 47 -1.52 5.12 3.82
C GLY A 47 -2.55 5.04 2.71
N VAL A 48 -2.96 3.82 2.36
CA VAL A 48 -4.15 3.58 1.52
C VAL A 48 -5.21 2.97 2.42
N PRO A 49 -6.36 3.62 2.61
CA PRO A 49 -7.39 3.09 3.50
C PRO A 49 -7.99 1.80 2.93
N THR A 50 -8.08 0.80 3.78
CA THR A 50 -8.69 -0.50 3.47
C THR A 50 -9.78 -0.87 4.48
N LYS A 51 -9.93 -0.08 5.54
CA LYS A 51 -10.94 -0.23 6.60
C LYS A 51 -11.38 1.15 7.06
N ARG A 52 -12.53 1.20 7.74
CA ARG A 52 -13.00 2.45 8.36
C ARG A 52 -12.26 2.78 9.65
N LYS A 53 -11.92 1.77 10.44
CA LYS A 53 -11.20 1.95 11.71
C LYS A 53 -10.39 0.69 12.08
N PRO A 54 -9.38 0.83 12.97
CA PRO A 54 -8.47 -0.27 13.30
C PRO A 54 -9.05 -1.24 14.32
N ALA A 55 -10.24 -1.77 14.05
CA ALA A 55 -10.93 -2.71 14.91
C ALA A 55 -11.49 -3.85 14.07
N MET A 56 -11.96 -4.90 14.72
CA MET A 56 -12.57 -6.05 14.05
C MET A 56 -14.09 -6.13 14.29
N THR A 57 -14.68 -5.05 14.80
CA THR A 57 -16.13 -4.93 14.98
C THR A 57 -16.83 -4.71 13.62
N PRO A 58 -18.12 -5.07 13.47
CA PRO A 58 -18.81 -5.00 12.17
C PRO A 58 -18.72 -3.66 11.45
N GLY A 59 -18.83 -2.54 12.18
CA GLY A 59 -18.75 -1.20 11.59
C GLY A 59 -17.35 -0.74 11.18
N SER A 60 -16.33 -1.60 11.34
CA SER A 60 -14.94 -1.24 11.07
C SER A 60 -14.51 -1.49 9.62
N PHE A 61 -15.32 -2.19 8.84
CA PHE A 61 -14.96 -2.67 7.51
C PHE A 61 -15.62 -1.84 6.41
N PHE A 62 -14.97 -1.77 5.25
CA PHE A 62 -15.61 -1.24 4.05
C PHE A 62 -16.73 -2.17 3.58
N VAL A 63 -17.73 -1.56 2.94
CA VAL A 63 -18.95 -2.27 2.51
C VAL A 63 -19.08 -2.14 0.99
N GLU A 64 -19.36 -3.26 0.33
CA GLU A 64 -19.63 -3.28 -1.10
C GLU A 64 -20.78 -2.33 -1.46
N GLY A 65 -20.58 -1.52 -2.49
CA GLY A 65 -21.57 -0.55 -2.94
C GLY A 65 -21.61 0.76 -2.15
N ASN A 66 -20.78 0.92 -1.12
CA ASN A 66 -20.70 2.18 -0.38
C ASN A 66 -19.79 3.18 -1.11
N GLU A 67 -20.40 4.24 -1.64
CA GLU A 67 -19.67 5.23 -2.44
C GLU A 67 -18.60 5.98 -1.64
N SER A 68 -18.86 6.28 -0.37
CA SER A 68 -17.88 6.98 0.47
C SER A 68 -16.64 6.13 0.71
N ASP A 69 -16.79 4.83 0.90
CA ASP A 69 -15.67 3.91 1.06
C ASP A 69 -14.84 3.84 -0.22
N LEU A 70 -15.48 3.73 -1.35
CA LEU A 70 -14.81 3.70 -2.65
C LEU A 70 -14.09 5.02 -2.95
N ASP A 71 -14.75 6.15 -2.70
CA ASP A 71 -14.16 7.48 -2.93
C ASP A 71 -12.91 7.70 -2.09
N ALA A 72 -12.91 7.26 -0.84
CA ALA A 72 -11.75 7.38 0.04
C ALA A 72 -10.54 6.62 -0.54
N VAL A 73 -10.77 5.44 -1.10
CA VAL A 73 -9.73 4.63 -1.74
C VAL A 73 -9.23 5.30 -3.02
N LEU A 74 -10.13 5.72 -3.89
CA LEU A 74 -9.78 6.37 -5.17
C LEU A 74 -8.98 7.65 -4.94
N ASN A 75 -9.38 8.48 -3.99
CA ASN A 75 -8.66 9.71 -3.64
C ASN A 75 -7.24 9.40 -3.16
N SER A 76 -7.08 8.36 -2.36
CA SER A 76 -5.79 7.93 -1.87
C SER A 76 -4.89 7.38 -2.98
N LEU A 77 -5.44 6.55 -3.87
CA LEU A 77 -4.69 5.96 -4.98
C LEU A 77 -4.22 7.02 -5.99
N GLY A 78 -5.01 8.06 -6.22
CA GLY A 78 -4.68 9.14 -7.15
C GLY A 78 -3.35 9.81 -6.85
N GLY A 79 -3.00 10.01 -5.58
CA GLY A 79 -1.75 10.65 -5.18
C GLY A 79 -0.48 9.87 -5.56
N ARG A 80 -0.58 8.58 -5.89
CA ARG A 80 0.59 7.79 -6.30
C ARG A 80 1.02 8.08 -7.72
N TRP A 81 0.07 8.41 -8.58
CA TRP A 81 0.37 8.78 -9.96
C TRP A 81 1.27 10.00 -10.00
N ASP A 82 0.98 11.00 -9.17
CA ASP A 82 1.79 12.22 -9.09
C ASP A 82 3.25 11.90 -8.73
N ILE A 83 3.45 11.03 -7.74
CA ILE A 83 4.81 10.62 -7.31
C ILE A 83 5.54 9.93 -8.45
N LEU A 84 4.88 9.02 -9.16
CA LEU A 84 5.49 8.25 -10.24
C LEU A 84 5.75 9.10 -11.47
N GLU A 85 4.85 10.02 -11.80
CA GLU A 85 5.04 10.95 -12.92
C GLU A 85 6.24 11.87 -12.69
N GLU A 86 6.55 12.19 -11.43
CA GLU A 86 7.74 12.95 -11.07
C GLU A 86 9.00 12.08 -10.99
N ARG A 87 8.96 10.85 -11.53
CA ARG A 87 10.06 9.87 -11.54
C ARG A 87 10.40 9.34 -10.15
N GLY A 88 9.40 9.31 -9.27
CA GLY A 88 9.54 8.73 -7.95
C GLY A 88 9.53 7.20 -7.98
N THR A 89 9.84 6.61 -6.83
CA THR A 89 9.74 5.17 -6.61
C THR A 89 8.77 4.90 -5.48
N VAL A 90 7.82 4.02 -5.73
CA VAL A 90 6.77 3.64 -4.79
C VAL A 90 6.95 2.17 -4.42
N ILE A 91 6.97 1.88 -3.13
CA ILE A 91 7.08 0.52 -2.61
C ILE A 91 5.67 0.06 -2.22
N ILE A 92 5.23 -1.05 -2.80
CA ILE A 92 3.92 -1.65 -2.57
C ILE A 92 4.13 -3.00 -1.88
N PRO A 93 3.52 -3.26 -0.71
CA PRO A 93 3.61 -4.56 -0.08
C PRO A 93 2.93 -5.63 -0.92
N VAL A 94 3.61 -6.76 -1.07
CA VAL A 94 3.03 -7.95 -1.69
C VAL A 94 3.29 -9.16 -0.79
N ASN A 95 2.48 -10.21 -0.95
CA ASN A 95 2.74 -11.47 -0.26
C ASN A 95 3.82 -12.27 -1.02
N LYS A 96 4.16 -13.45 -0.52
CA LYS A 96 5.21 -14.28 -1.11
C LYS A 96 4.85 -14.78 -2.52
N MET A 97 3.57 -14.75 -2.87
CA MET A 97 3.08 -15.12 -4.20
C MET A 97 3.04 -13.92 -5.16
N GLY A 98 3.40 -12.73 -4.70
CA GLY A 98 3.41 -11.52 -5.51
C GLY A 98 2.09 -10.75 -5.53
N ASP A 99 1.08 -11.19 -4.80
CA ASP A 99 -0.21 -10.49 -4.74
C ASP A 99 -0.14 -9.27 -3.84
N VAL A 100 -0.82 -8.19 -4.22
CA VAL A 100 -0.89 -6.97 -3.42
C VAL A 100 -1.40 -7.28 -2.01
N SER A 101 -0.67 -6.82 -0.99
CA SER A 101 -0.94 -7.12 0.41
C SER A 101 -0.92 -5.85 1.26
N LEU A 102 -1.90 -4.98 1.05
CA LEU A 102 -2.08 -3.74 1.82
C LEU A 102 -2.91 -3.97 3.09
N GLY A 103 -2.69 -5.12 3.76
CA GLY A 103 -3.54 -5.52 4.87
C GLY A 103 -4.91 -6.01 4.43
N LEU A 104 -5.03 -6.41 3.17
CA LEU A 104 -6.32 -6.78 2.58
C LEU A 104 -6.94 -8.00 3.25
N GLU A 105 -6.12 -8.93 3.72
CA GLU A 105 -6.58 -10.12 4.44
C GLU A 105 -7.20 -9.74 5.80
N ARG A 106 -6.56 -8.83 6.55
CA ARG A 106 -7.08 -8.35 7.84
C ARG A 106 -8.26 -7.41 7.67
N ALA A 107 -8.32 -6.70 6.54
CA ALA A 107 -9.45 -5.86 6.19
C ALA A 107 -10.62 -6.68 5.65
N GLU A 108 -10.40 -7.96 5.38
CA GLU A 108 -11.39 -8.87 4.78
C GLU A 108 -12.01 -8.25 3.51
N LEU A 109 -11.20 -7.53 2.75
CA LEU A 109 -11.72 -6.67 1.68
C LEU A 109 -12.25 -7.46 0.50
N ARG A 110 -11.62 -8.59 0.18
CA ARG A 110 -12.07 -9.45 -0.91
C ARG A 110 -13.49 -9.97 -0.67
N GLU A 111 -13.82 -10.28 0.58
CA GLU A 111 -15.11 -10.84 0.98
C GLU A 111 -16.16 -9.75 1.19
N ARG A 112 -15.78 -8.64 1.82
CA ARG A 112 -16.71 -7.59 2.23
C ARG A 112 -16.96 -6.51 1.20
N ALA A 113 -15.95 -6.20 0.37
CA ALA A 113 -16.04 -5.16 -0.65
C ALA A 113 -15.19 -5.55 -1.87
N PRO A 114 -15.60 -6.59 -2.62
CA PRO A 114 -14.80 -7.11 -3.73
C PRO A 114 -14.51 -6.07 -4.83
N SER A 115 -15.43 -5.13 -5.07
CA SER A 115 -15.19 -4.07 -6.05
C SER A 115 -14.05 -3.13 -5.63
N ILE A 116 -13.96 -2.81 -4.34
CA ILE A 116 -12.86 -2.00 -3.81
C ILE A 116 -11.56 -2.77 -3.88
N TYR A 117 -11.57 -4.04 -3.49
CA TYR A 117 -10.41 -4.92 -3.61
C TYR A 117 -9.87 -4.94 -5.04
N ASN A 118 -10.74 -5.20 -6.01
CA ASN A 118 -10.36 -5.25 -7.42
C ASN A 118 -9.85 -3.90 -7.92
N THR A 119 -10.42 -2.80 -7.46
CA THR A 119 -9.97 -1.44 -7.81
C THR A 119 -8.54 -1.20 -7.35
N ILE A 120 -8.21 -1.58 -6.12
CA ILE A 120 -6.85 -1.43 -5.59
C ILE A 120 -5.86 -2.26 -6.40
N VAL A 121 -6.15 -3.53 -6.62
CA VAL A 121 -5.26 -4.44 -7.36
C VAL A 121 -5.06 -3.96 -8.79
N HIS A 122 -6.15 -3.60 -9.47
CA HIS A 122 -6.09 -3.12 -10.84
C HIS A 122 -5.28 -1.83 -10.97
N HIS A 123 -5.45 -0.91 -10.03
CA HIS A 123 -4.71 0.35 -10.02
C HIS A 123 -3.19 0.12 -9.87
N VAL A 124 -2.78 -0.79 -8.98
CA VAL A 124 -1.37 -1.15 -8.81
C VAL A 124 -0.81 -1.77 -10.09
N GLU A 125 -1.56 -2.67 -10.73
CA GLU A 125 -1.13 -3.29 -11.98
C GLU A 125 -0.99 -2.27 -13.10
N GLU A 126 -1.91 -1.33 -13.22
CA GLU A 126 -1.80 -0.25 -14.22
C GLU A 126 -0.57 0.62 -13.98
N MET A 127 -0.28 0.98 -12.73
CA MET A 127 0.92 1.74 -12.40
C MET A 127 2.19 0.97 -12.73
N ALA A 128 2.22 -0.33 -12.42
CA ALA A 128 3.36 -1.18 -12.71
C ALA A 128 3.62 -1.28 -14.21
N ASP A 129 2.55 -1.40 -15.01
CA ASP A 129 2.66 -1.46 -16.46
C ASP A 129 3.15 -0.13 -17.05
N ALA A 130 2.65 1.00 -16.52
CA ALA A 130 2.99 2.32 -17.04
C ALA A 130 4.40 2.79 -16.65
N PHE A 131 4.85 2.49 -15.43
CA PHE A 131 6.09 3.04 -14.86
C PHE A 131 7.19 2.01 -14.63
N GLY A 132 6.92 0.75 -14.90
CA GLY A 132 7.85 -0.35 -14.65
C GLY A 132 7.80 -0.84 -13.21
N SER A 133 8.17 -2.10 -13.02
CA SER A 133 8.20 -2.70 -11.68
C SER A 133 9.24 -3.80 -11.58
N PHE A 134 9.67 -4.07 -10.35
CA PHE A 134 10.41 -5.28 -10.02
C PHE A 134 10.00 -5.77 -8.63
N THR A 135 10.33 -7.02 -8.31
CA THR A 135 10.00 -7.62 -7.02
C THR A 135 11.24 -7.73 -6.16
N ALA A 136 11.14 -7.33 -4.90
CA ALA A 136 12.21 -7.45 -3.91
C ALA A 136 11.67 -8.15 -2.66
N GLN A 137 12.48 -9.04 -2.06
CA GLN A 137 12.12 -9.79 -0.86
C GLN A 137 12.67 -9.17 0.41
N ASP A 138 13.70 -8.34 0.28
CA ASP A 138 14.35 -7.68 1.40
C ASP A 138 14.99 -6.35 0.96
N ALA A 139 15.48 -5.61 1.95
CA ALA A 139 16.10 -4.31 1.71
C ALA A 139 17.41 -4.42 0.89
N ASP A 140 18.13 -5.53 1.02
CA ASP A 140 19.38 -5.71 0.28
C ASP A 140 19.13 -5.83 -1.22
N GLU A 141 18.07 -6.50 -1.63
CA GLU A 141 17.69 -6.57 -3.06
C GLU A 141 17.39 -5.17 -3.61
N ILE A 142 16.72 -4.32 -2.83
CA ILE A 142 16.44 -2.94 -3.22
C ILE A 142 17.75 -2.17 -3.36
N ARG A 143 18.64 -2.24 -2.38
CA ARG A 143 19.93 -1.56 -2.40
C ARG A 143 20.79 -1.99 -3.59
N ASN A 144 20.82 -3.30 -3.86
CA ASN A 144 21.61 -3.85 -4.98
C ASN A 144 21.08 -3.37 -6.33
N TRP A 145 19.76 -3.24 -6.46
CA TRP A 145 19.16 -2.72 -7.70
C TRP A 145 19.57 -1.26 -7.97
N PHE A 146 19.46 -0.41 -6.93
CA PHE A 146 19.73 1.02 -7.06
C PHE A 146 21.21 1.39 -6.90
N GLY A 147 22.03 0.49 -6.40
CA GLY A 147 23.47 0.66 -6.27
C GLY A 147 24.28 0.32 -7.53
N ARG A 148 23.61 -0.03 -8.61
CA ARG A 148 24.26 -0.42 -9.86
C ARG A 148 24.68 0.75 -10.72
#